data_07ba930e128222fdcc464db10a463e3f
#
_entry.id   07ba930e128222fdcc464db10a463e3f
#
_cell.length_a   1.000
_cell.length_b   1.000
_cell.length_c   1.000
_cell.angle_alpha   90.00
_cell.angle_beta   90.00
_cell.angle_gamma   90.00
#
_symmetry.space_group_name_H-M   'P 1'
#
loop_
_entity.id
_entity.type
_entity.pdbx_description
1 polymer ?
#
loop_
_entity_poly.entity_id
_entity_poly.type
_entity_poly.pdbx_seq_one_letter_code
_entity_poly.pdbx_strand_id
1 'polypeptide(L)'
;MRVKGKKCLEVIMEKKLDCKGMACPLPVVTTKKAMEELTEDGIVEVTVDNETAVQNLLKLAAKSNFAAASEKKSDEEFVVRIEVKAGCEAACEKGEKKEGSTTVVISGPTMGCGDDELGKNLMKAYIFALTNITPTPDNIIFYNGGAYLTTEGSASLEDLKNLEKAGVNIMTCGTCLNFYGIAEKLQVGQVSNMYDIAQTMADSGLVIRP
;
A
#
# COMPACT_ATOMS: atom_id res chain seq x y z
N MET A 1 26.53 -51.00 -7.48
CA MET A 1 25.13 -50.72 -7.86
C MET A 1 24.81 -49.29 -7.53
N ARG A 2 24.71 -48.42 -8.56
CA ARG A 2 24.34 -46.98 -8.39
C ARG A 2 22.83 -46.87 -8.42
N VAL A 3 22.24 -46.48 -7.32
CA VAL A 3 20.82 -46.13 -7.27
C VAL A 3 20.68 -44.69 -7.80
N LYS A 4 20.13 -44.57 -9.00
CA LYS A 4 19.75 -43.27 -9.59
C LYS A 4 18.55 -42.73 -8.81
N GLY A 5 18.75 -41.61 -8.08
CA GLY A 5 17.68 -40.85 -7.47
C GLY A 5 16.75 -40.34 -8.58
N LYS A 6 15.50 -40.76 -8.55
CA LYS A 6 14.42 -40.12 -9.31
C LYS A 6 14.20 -38.74 -8.74
N LYS A 7 14.51 -37.69 -9.51
CA LYS A 7 13.96 -36.35 -9.28
C LYS A 7 12.43 -36.47 -9.42
N CYS A 8 11.69 -36.41 -8.32
CA CYS A 8 10.27 -36.10 -8.37
C CYS A 8 10.14 -34.75 -9.08
N LEU A 9 9.44 -34.71 -10.19
CA LEU A 9 8.89 -33.46 -10.72
C LEU A 9 7.77 -33.09 -9.72
N GLU A 10 8.05 -32.15 -8.83
CA GLU A 10 7.01 -31.49 -8.07
C GLU A 10 6.12 -30.75 -9.07
N VAL A 11 4.87 -31.14 -9.16
CA VAL A 11 3.87 -30.42 -9.97
C VAL A 11 3.54 -29.16 -9.18
N ILE A 12 4.23 -28.07 -9.52
CA ILE A 12 3.95 -26.76 -8.94
C ILE A 12 2.60 -26.29 -9.50
N MET A 13 1.62 -26.04 -8.62
CA MET A 13 0.34 -25.48 -9.02
C MET A 13 0.54 -24.05 -9.53
N GLU A 14 0.16 -23.78 -10.80
CA GLU A 14 0.23 -22.45 -11.39
C GLU A 14 -1.18 -21.89 -11.57
N LYS A 15 -1.45 -20.70 -10.98
CA LYS A 15 -2.70 -19.99 -11.12
C LYS A 15 -2.47 -18.67 -11.86
N LYS A 16 -3.14 -18.47 -13.01
CA LYS A 16 -3.00 -17.28 -13.85
C LYS A 16 -4.21 -16.37 -13.69
N LEU A 17 -3.95 -15.09 -13.47
CA LEU A 17 -4.95 -14.03 -13.32
C LEU A 17 -4.69 -12.95 -14.37
N ASP A 18 -5.71 -12.55 -15.09
CA ASP A 18 -5.70 -11.33 -15.90
C ASP A 18 -6.44 -10.22 -15.18
N CYS A 19 -5.69 -9.23 -14.73
CA CYS A 19 -6.19 -8.07 -13.99
C CYS A 19 -6.03 -6.77 -14.78
N LYS A 20 -5.82 -6.84 -16.10
CA LYS A 20 -5.76 -5.65 -16.97
C LYS A 20 -7.10 -4.92 -16.95
N GLY A 21 -7.06 -3.58 -16.93
CA GLY A 21 -8.25 -2.73 -16.85
C GLY A 21 -8.95 -2.72 -15.49
N MET A 22 -8.45 -3.46 -14.51
CA MET A 22 -9.02 -3.47 -13.17
C MET A 22 -8.55 -2.26 -12.36
N ALA A 23 -9.51 -1.50 -11.83
CA ALA A 23 -9.19 -0.38 -10.92
C ALA A 23 -8.72 -0.88 -9.55
N CYS A 24 -7.81 -0.12 -8.91
CA CYS A 24 -7.45 -0.33 -7.50
C CYS A 24 -8.72 -0.33 -6.61
N PRO A 25 -8.86 -1.30 -5.66
CA PRO A 25 -7.87 -2.29 -5.23
C PRO A 25 -8.06 -3.70 -5.85
N LEU A 26 -8.86 -3.87 -6.91
CA LEU A 26 -9.28 -5.18 -7.44
C LEU A 26 -8.10 -6.13 -7.74
N PRO A 27 -6.99 -5.71 -8.41
CA PRO A 27 -5.87 -6.62 -8.65
C PRO A 27 -5.29 -7.21 -7.36
N VAL A 28 -5.14 -6.37 -6.31
CA VAL A 28 -4.61 -6.80 -5.00
C VAL A 28 -5.55 -7.79 -4.32
N VAL A 29 -6.86 -7.50 -4.28
CA VAL A 29 -7.87 -8.35 -3.64
C VAL A 29 -8.01 -9.69 -4.36
N THR A 30 -8.03 -9.67 -5.71
CA THR A 30 -8.14 -10.89 -6.53
C THR A 30 -6.90 -11.77 -6.36
N THR A 31 -5.71 -11.18 -6.36
CA THR A 31 -4.46 -11.90 -6.15
C THR A 31 -4.40 -12.51 -4.74
N LYS A 32 -4.79 -11.75 -3.71
CA LYS A 32 -4.85 -12.25 -2.33
C LYS A 32 -5.76 -13.48 -2.22
N LYS A 33 -6.97 -13.43 -2.77
CA LYS A 33 -7.89 -14.58 -2.79
C LYS A 33 -7.29 -15.78 -3.52
N ALA A 34 -6.62 -15.54 -4.66
CA ALA A 34 -5.97 -16.61 -5.42
C ALA A 34 -4.83 -17.29 -4.66
N MET A 35 -4.07 -16.51 -3.86
CA MET A 35 -3.04 -17.04 -2.96
C MET A 35 -3.64 -17.87 -1.82
N GLU A 36 -4.74 -17.42 -1.22
CA GLU A 36 -5.45 -18.12 -0.14
C GLU A 36 -6.11 -19.44 -0.60
N GLU A 37 -6.47 -19.54 -1.88
CA GLU A 37 -7.05 -20.76 -2.46
C GLU A 37 -6.02 -21.86 -2.78
N LEU A 38 -4.71 -21.55 -2.75
CA LEU A 38 -3.67 -22.54 -2.95
C LEU A 38 -3.47 -23.36 -1.67
N THR A 39 -3.73 -24.65 -1.76
CA THR A 39 -3.55 -25.62 -0.66
C THR A 39 -2.18 -26.28 -0.63
N GLU A 40 -1.41 -26.14 -1.73
CA GLU A 40 -0.05 -26.66 -1.92
C GLU A 40 0.85 -25.56 -2.47
N ASP A 41 2.19 -25.81 -2.45
CA ASP A 41 3.15 -24.88 -3.02
C ASP A 41 2.83 -24.57 -4.48
N GLY A 42 2.78 -23.30 -4.83
CA GLY A 42 2.35 -22.88 -6.16
C GLY A 42 2.83 -21.49 -6.56
N ILE A 43 2.52 -21.13 -7.80
CA ILE A 43 2.83 -19.82 -8.35
C ILE A 43 1.53 -19.13 -8.75
N VAL A 44 1.33 -17.90 -8.29
CA VAL A 44 0.29 -17.00 -8.80
C VAL A 44 0.93 -16.02 -9.77
N GLU A 45 0.56 -16.16 -11.05
CA GLU A 45 0.98 -15.26 -12.14
C GLU A 45 -0.14 -14.25 -12.40
N VAL A 46 0.15 -12.97 -12.27
CA VAL A 46 -0.83 -11.88 -12.40
C VAL A 46 -0.38 -10.94 -13.51
N THR A 47 -1.25 -10.74 -14.51
CA THR A 47 -1.03 -9.76 -15.58
C THR A 47 -1.79 -8.47 -15.23
N VAL A 48 -1.09 -7.34 -15.29
CA VAL A 48 -1.63 -5.98 -15.05
C VAL A 48 -1.14 -5.02 -16.14
N ASP A 49 -1.77 -3.85 -16.23
CA ASP A 49 -1.55 -2.86 -17.30
C ASP A 49 -0.79 -1.60 -16.85
N ASN A 50 -0.41 -1.50 -15.58
CA ASN A 50 0.28 -0.32 -15.06
C ASN A 50 1.27 -0.64 -13.94
N GLU A 51 2.30 0.20 -13.80
CA GLU A 51 3.36 0.02 -12.82
C GLU A 51 2.89 0.15 -11.36
N THR A 52 1.86 0.95 -11.11
CA THR A 52 1.29 1.08 -9.75
C THR A 52 0.68 -0.25 -9.28
N ALA A 53 0.00 -0.96 -10.17
CA ALA A 53 -0.52 -2.29 -9.85
C ALA A 53 0.62 -3.29 -9.58
N VAL A 54 1.72 -3.24 -10.37
CA VAL A 54 2.93 -4.07 -10.12
C VAL A 54 3.47 -3.81 -8.72
N GLN A 55 3.70 -2.54 -8.34
CA GLN A 55 4.23 -2.17 -7.02
C GLN A 55 3.32 -2.65 -5.88
N ASN A 56 2.00 -2.55 -6.06
CA ASN A 56 1.04 -3.01 -5.08
C ASN A 56 1.06 -4.53 -4.90
N LEU A 57 1.21 -5.30 -5.99
CA LEU A 57 1.34 -6.76 -5.94
C LEU A 57 2.65 -7.21 -5.30
N LEU A 58 3.77 -6.54 -5.61
CA LEU A 58 5.06 -6.82 -4.97
C LEU A 58 5.00 -6.53 -3.45
N LYS A 59 4.34 -5.45 -3.04
CA LYS A 59 4.10 -5.14 -1.62
C LYS A 59 3.22 -6.20 -0.94
N LEU A 60 2.17 -6.67 -1.62
CA LEU A 60 1.32 -7.76 -1.12
C LEU A 60 2.15 -9.01 -0.85
N ALA A 61 2.99 -9.43 -1.82
CA ALA A 61 3.86 -10.60 -1.67
C ALA A 61 4.84 -10.43 -0.51
N ALA A 62 5.49 -9.25 -0.40
CA ALA A 62 6.43 -8.95 0.68
C ALA A 62 5.76 -9.00 2.07
N LYS A 63 4.55 -8.44 2.23
CA LYS A 63 3.77 -8.51 3.47
C LYS A 63 3.40 -9.95 3.85
N SER A 64 3.18 -10.81 2.86
CA SER A 64 2.87 -12.23 3.05
C SER A 64 4.13 -13.11 3.17
N ASN A 65 5.34 -12.52 3.21
CA ASN A 65 6.63 -13.21 3.22
C ASN A 65 6.83 -14.18 2.04
N PHE A 66 6.25 -13.86 0.88
CA PHE A 66 6.41 -14.62 -0.36
C PHE A 66 7.41 -13.95 -1.30
N ALA A 67 8.20 -14.77 -2.01
CA ALA A 67 9.06 -14.27 -3.08
C ALA A 67 8.19 -13.84 -4.27
N ALA A 68 8.53 -12.71 -4.87
CA ALA A 68 7.85 -12.24 -6.08
C ALA A 68 8.83 -11.58 -7.04
N ALA A 69 8.54 -11.74 -8.34
CA ALA A 69 9.27 -11.11 -9.42
C ALA A 69 8.29 -10.48 -10.40
N SER A 70 8.69 -9.38 -11.02
CA SER A 70 7.91 -8.73 -12.07
C SER A 70 8.68 -8.66 -13.37
N GLU A 71 7.98 -8.80 -14.49
CA GLU A 71 8.50 -8.71 -15.84
C GLU A 71 7.64 -7.74 -16.65
N LYS A 72 8.27 -6.76 -17.31
CA LYS A 72 7.59 -5.86 -18.25
C LYS A 72 7.61 -6.51 -19.63
N LYS A 73 6.44 -6.86 -20.18
CA LYS A 73 6.29 -7.41 -21.53
C LYS A 73 6.08 -6.33 -22.58
N SER A 74 5.34 -5.28 -22.22
CA SER A 74 5.12 -4.10 -23.08
C SER A 74 4.84 -2.88 -22.19
N ASP A 75 4.54 -1.71 -22.80
CA ASP A 75 4.21 -0.50 -22.06
C ASP A 75 2.88 -0.59 -21.29
N GLU A 76 1.99 -1.48 -21.72
CA GLU A 76 0.68 -1.72 -21.14
C GLU A 76 0.50 -3.18 -20.66
N GLU A 77 1.59 -3.94 -20.49
CA GLU A 77 1.52 -5.32 -20.03
C GLU A 77 2.70 -5.68 -19.13
N PHE A 78 2.38 -5.95 -17.88
CA PHE A 78 3.31 -6.37 -16.84
C PHE A 78 2.83 -7.70 -16.25
N VAL A 79 3.77 -8.60 -15.97
CA VAL A 79 3.49 -9.88 -15.32
C VAL A 79 4.18 -9.92 -13.97
N VAL A 80 3.45 -10.21 -12.92
CA VAL A 80 3.97 -10.42 -11.56
C VAL A 80 3.78 -11.88 -11.20
N ARG A 81 4.86 -12.57 -10.82
CA ARG A 81 4.86 -13.95 -10.35
C ARG A 81 5.14 -13.97 -8.87
N ILE A 82 4.26 -14.61 -8.10
CA ILE A 82 4.34 -14.74 -6.64
C ILE A 82 4.46 -16.22 -6.31
N GLU A 83 5.54 -16.61 -5.63
CA GLU A 83 5.78 -17.97 -5.15
C GLU A 83 5.10 -18.15 -3.80
N VAL A 84 3.97 -18.86 -3.79
CA VAL A 84 3.19 -19.16 -2.58
C VAL A 84 3.65 -20.48 -2.00
N LYS A 85 3.96 -20.52 -0.71
CA LYS A 85 4.28 -21.74 0.03
C LYS A 85 3.09 -22.17 0.86
N ALA A 86 2.65 -23.43 0.68
CA ALA A 86 1.60 -24.02 1.49
C ALA A 86 2.01 -24.11 2.96
N GLY A 87 1.06 -23.86 3.85
CA GLY A 87 1.30 -23.89 5.29
C GLY A 87 1.96 -22.63 5.88
N CYS A 88 2.44 -21.68 5.05
CA CYS A 88 2.42 -20.30 5.46
C CYS A 88 0.96 -19.86 5.32
N GLU A 89 0.22 -19.82 6.41
CA GLU A 89 -0.93 -18.94 6.46
C GLU A 89 -0.41 -17.63 5.92
N ALA A 90 -0.86 -17.24 4.71
CA ALA A 90 -0.69 -15.87 4.25
C ALA A 90 -1.06 -15.07 5.47
N ALA A 91 -0.11 -14.31 6.04
CA ALA A 91 -0.36 -13.60 7.28
C ALA A 91 -1.56 -12.68 7.05
N CYS A 92 -2.74 -13.29 6.99
CA CYS A 92 -3.97 -12.74 7.42
C CYS A 92 -3.79 -12.67 8.93
N GLU A 93 -2.88 -11.80 9.37
CA GLU A 93 -3.17 -11.13 10.59
C GLU A 93 -4.57 -10.56 10.35
N LYS A 94 -5.60 -11.31 10.79
CA LYS A 94 -6.84 -10.68 11.24
C LYS A 94 -6.30 -9.65 12.19
N GLY A 95 -6.23 -8.37 11.71
CA GLY A 95 -5.54 -7.34 12.43
C GLY A 95 -6.09 -7.35 13.84
N GLU A 96 -5.31 -7.90 14.75
CA GLU A 96 -5.58 -7.61 16.15
C GLU A 96 -5.49 -6.11 16.18
N LYS A 97 -6.64 -5.46 16.46
CA LYS A 97 -6.67 -4.02 16.70
C LYS A 97 -5.52 -3.77 17.64
N LYS A 98 -4.48 -3.11 17.17
CA LYS A 98 -3.39 -2.68 18.04
C LYS A 98 -4.02 -1.67 18.99
N GLU A 99 -4.45 -2.17 20.15
CA GLU A 99 -4.97 -1.32 21.21
C GLU A 99 -3.97 -0.18 21.40
N GLY A 100 -4.44 1.05 21.17
CA GLY A 100 -3.61 2.24 21.29
C GLY A 100 -2.99 2.79 20.02
N SER A 101 -3.06 2.12 18.85
CA SER A 101 -2.53 2.71 17.61
C SER A 101 -3.42 3.85 17.11
N THR A 102 -2.80 4.95 16.70
CA THR A 102 -3.50 6.12 16.17
C THR A 102 -3.16 6.34 14.70
N THR A 103 -4.20 6.47 13.87
CA THR A 103 -4.06 6.80 12.44
C THR A 103 -4.75 8.13 12.16
N VAL A 104 -4.01 9.06 11.57
CA VAL A 104 -4.53 10.32 11.05
C VAL A 104 -4.81 10.19 9.57
N VAL A 105 -6.00 10.62 9.13
CA VAL A 105 -6.43 10.50 7.73
C VAL A 105 -6.72 11.89 7.16
N ILE A 106 -5.94 12.32 6.18
CA ILE A 106 -6.02 13.63 5.57
C ILE A 106 -6.51 13.48 4.11
N SER A 107 -7.77 13.87 3.88
CA SER A 107 -8.45 13.70 2.60
C SER A 107 -8.43 14.95 1.70
N GLY A 108 -8.04 16.09 2.22
CA GLY A 108 -8.02 17.35 1.51
C GLY A 108 -6.79 18.19 1.82
N PRO A 109 -6.52 19.22 1.01
CA PRO A 109 -5.42 20.16 1.26
C PRO A 109 -5.77 21.19 2.35
N THR A 110 -7.03 21.21 2.78
CA THR A 110 -7.60 22.16 3.75
C THR A 110 -8.19 21.40 4.94
N MET A 111 -8.15 21.99 6.12
CA MET A 111 -8.79 21.49 7.33
C MET A 111 -10.16 22.12 7.50
N GLY A 112 -11.20 21.27 7.63
CA GLY A 112 -12.58 21.71 7.76
C GLY A 112 -13.21 22.22 6.45
N CYS A 113 -14.43 22.74 6.55
CA CYS A 113 -15.19 23.32 5.43
C CYS A 113 -15.44 24.80 5.71
N GLY A 114 -15.10 25.68 4.75
CA GLY A 114 -15.25 27.12 4.92
C GLY A 114 -14.34 27.88 3.96
N ASP A 115 -13.58 28.81 4.49
CA ASP A 115 -12.60 29.56 3.71
C ASP A 115 -11.36 28.70 3.43
N ASP A 116 -10.98 28.61 2.13
CA ASP A 116 -9.87 27.73 1.69
C ASP A 116 -8.50 28.24 2.15
N GLU A 117 -8.30 29.54 2.28
CA GLU A 117 -7.03 30.10 2.75
C GLU A 117 -6.84 29.82 4.24
N LEU A 118 -7.89 30.03 5.03
CA LEU A 118 -7.90 29.63 6.42
C LEU A 118 -7.70 28.13 6.58
N GLY A 119 -8.41 27.31 5.77
CA GLY A 119 -8.31 25.85 5.81
C GLY A 119 -6.90 25.33 5.49
N LYS A 120 -6.17 25.95 4.55
CA LYS A 120 -4.76 25.64 4.27
C LYS A 120 -3.84 25.98 5.44
N ASN A 121 -4.05 27.13 6.05
CA ASN A 121 -3.27 27.56 7.22
C ASN A 121 -3.51 26.64 8.41
N LEU A 122 -4.77 26.24 8.65
CA LEU A 122 -5.13 25.30 9.70
C LEU A 122 -4.52 23.91 9.44
N MET A 123 -4.56 23.39 8.21
CA MET A 123 -3.96 22.10 7.86
C MET A 123 -2.45 22.09 8.11
N LYS A 124 -1.76 23.17 7.69
CA LYS A 124 -0.32 23.32 7.98
C LYS A 124 -0.04 23.34 9.47
N ALA A 125 -0.80 24.13 10.23
CA ALA A 125 -0.66 24.20 11.68
C ALA A 125 -0.96 22.87 12.37
N TYR A 126 -1.95 22.10 11.86
CA TYR A 126 -2.29 20.78 12.35
C TYR A 126 -1.13 19.79 12.14
N ILE A 127 -0.57 19.72 10.92
CA ILE A 127 0.57 18.84 10.64
C ILE A 127 1.77 19.20 11.49
N PHE A 128 2.07 20.49 11.65
CA PHE A 128 3.11 20.95 12.59
C PHE A 128 2.80 20.52 14.03
N ALA A 129 1.56 20.64 14.49
CA ALA A 129 1.18 20.22 15.84
C ALA A 129 1.41 18.71 16.05
N LEU A 130 1.21 17.86 15.02
CA LEU A 130 1.48 16.42 15.11
C LEU A 130 2.95 16.11 15.42
N THR A 131 3.90 16.97 15.06
CA THR A 131 5.32 16.80 15.41
C THR A 131 5.62 17.02 16.90
N ASN A 132 4.67 17.62 17.64
CA ASN A 132 4.87 18.05 19.02
C ASN A 132 3.92 17.37 20.03
N ILE A 133 2.92 16.61 19.57
CA ILE A 133 2.01 15.87 20.46
C ILE A 133 2.64 14.56 20.94
N THR A 134 2.19 14.08 22.09
CA THR A 134 2.59 12.79 22.66
C THR A 134 1.35 12.02 23.10
N PRO A 135 1.16 10.75 22.65
CA PRO A 135 1.98 10.06 21.67
C PRO A 135 1.82 10.63 20.25
N THR A 136 2.84 10.52 19.41
CA THR A 136 2.75 10.78 17.98
C THR A 136 1.86 9.72 17.32
N PRO A 137 1.14 10.05 16.21
CA PRO A 137 0.38 9.04 15.50
C PRO A 137 1.29 7.95 14.90
N ASP A 138 0.80 6.72 14.83
CA ASP A 138 1.53 5.61 14.21
C ASP A 138 1.49 5.71 12.68
N ASN A 139 0.36 6.17 12.14
CA ASN A 139 0.17 6.30 10.70
C ASN A 139 -0.44 7.65 10.34
N ILE A 140 -0.03 8.17 9.18
CA ILE A 140 -0.70 9.30 8.52
C ILE A 140 -1.01 8.89 7.08
N ILE A 141 -2.28 8.97 6.70
CA ILE A 141 -2.78 8.54 5.40
C ILE A 141 -3.27 9.74 4.62
N PHE A 142 -2.80 9.86 3.38
CA PHE A 142 -3.21 10.91 2.46
C PHE A 142 -3.94 10.32 1.25
N TYR A 143 -5.13 10.84 0.95
CA TYR A 143 -5.85 10.50 -0.28
C TYR A 143 -6.62 11.71 -0.80
N ASN A 144 -7.20 11.59 -2.02
CA ASN A 144 -7.86 12.68 -2.73
C ASN A 144 -6.96 13.94 -2.74
N GLY A 145 -7.48 15.12 -2.51
CA GLY A 145 -6.72 16.38 -2.47
C GLY A 145 -5.62 16.42 -1.41
N GLY A 146 -5.70 15.58 -0.37
CA GLY A 146 -4.63 15.43 0.63
C GLY A 146 -3.31 14.93 0.03
N ALA A 147 -3.32 14.23 -1.12
CA ALA A 147 -2.12 13.77 -1.80
C ALA A 147 -1.16 14.90 -2.16
N TYR A 148 -1.65 16.11 -2.42
CA TYR A 148 -0.79 17.27 -2.68
C TYR A 148 0.11 17.65 -1.50
N LEU A 149 -0.26 17.31 -0.27
CA LEU A 149 0.52 17.65 0.92
C LEU A 149 1.82 16.85 1.04
N THR A 150 1.91 15.70 0.38
CA THR A 150 3.10 14.83 0.37
C THR A 150 4.01 15.04 -0.84
N THR A 151 3.65 15.97 -1.73
CA THR A 151 4.35 16.19 -3.00
C THR A 151 5.13 17.50 -3.02
N GLU A 152 6.00 17.65 -4.00
CA GLU A 152 6.79 18.86 -4.25
C GLU A 152 5.91 20.12 -4.23
N GLY A 153 6.40 21.16 -3.56
CA GLY A 153 5.70 22.46 -3.40
C GLY A 153 4.77 22.54 -2.18
N SER A 154 4.55 21.44 -1.44
CA SER A 154 3.79 21.49 -0.21
C SER A 154 4.54 22.23 0.90
N ALA A 155 3.84 23.14 1.59
CA ALA A 155 4.38 23.87 2.74
C ALA A 155 4.54 23.00 4.00
N SER A 156 4.04 21.77 3.99
CA SER A 156 4.09 20.83 5.12
C SER A 156 5.16 19.74 4.98
N LEU A 157 5.94 19.75 3.89
CA LEU A 157 6.90 18.67 3.60
C LEU A 157 7.96 18.48 4.70
N GLU A 158 8.48 19.57 5.26
CA GLU A 158 9.50 19.49 6.31
C GLU A 158 8.95 18.82 7.57
N ASP A 159 7.76 19.22 8.00
CA ASP A 159 7.10 18.64 9.16
C ASP A 159 6.77 17.15 8.94
N LEU A 160 6.29 16.79 7.75
CA LEU A 160 6.01 15.40 7.39
C LEU A 160 7.28 14.54 7.35
N LYS A 161 8.39 15.07 6.81
CA LYS A 161 9.69 14.37 6.83
C LYS A 161 10.22 14.19 8.26
N ASN A 162 9.95 15.12 9.16
CA ASN A 162 10.31 14.99 10.57
C ASN A 162 9.48 13.89 11.26
N LEU A 163 8.17 13.82 10.96
CA LEU A 163 7.30 12.75 11.45
C LEU A 163 7.75 11.38 10.92
N GLU A 164 8.09 11.27 9.64
CA GLU A 164 8.61 10.04 9.04
C GLU A 164 9.92 9.59 9.71
N LYS A 165 10.87 10.52 9.96
CA LYS A 165 12.10 10.23 10.70
C LYS A 165 11.84 9.80 12.15
N ALA A 166 10.77 10.28 12.77
CA ALA A 166 10.34 9.86 14.09
C ALA A 166 9.65 8.49 14.11
N GLY A 167 9.51 7.83 12.95
CA GLY A 167 8.96 6.48 12.83
C GLY A 167 7.48 6.44 12.44
N VAL A 168 6.86 7.58 12.14
CA VAL A 168 5.47 7.63 11.67
C VAL A 168 5.39 7.06 10.25
N ASN A 169 4.50 6.08 10.05
CA ASN A 169 4.26 5.50 8.73
C ASN A 169 3.37 6.43 7.89
N ILE A 170 3.94 7.04 6.85
CA ILE A 170 3.23 7.97 5.97
C ILE A 170 2.86 7.26 4.67
N MET A 171 1.57 7.25 4.32
CA MET A 171 1.04 6.60 3.13
C MET A 171 0.24 7.55 2.27
N THR A 172 0.49 7.55 0.95
CA THR A 172 -0.27 8.33 -0.03
C THR A 172 -0.92 7.41 -1.06
N CYS A 173 -2.20 7.62 -1.32
CA CYS A 173 -2.98 6.81 -2.26
C CYS A 173 -2.43 6.92 -3.69
N GLY A 174 -1.96 5.82 -4.27
CA GLY A 174 -1.41 5.78 -5.62
C GLY A 174 -2.41 6.15 -6.70
N THR A 175 -3.68 5.74 -6.56
CA THR A 175 -4.76 6.16 -7.48
C THR A 175 -4.91 7.69 -7.51
N CYS A 176 -4.78 8.36 -6.35
CA CYS A 176 -4.88 9.82 -6.29
C CYS A 176 -3.66 10.50 -6.91
N LEU A 177 -2.46 9.99 -6.63
CA LEU A 177 -1.24 10.49 -7.25
C LEU A 177 -1.29 10.41 -8.77
N ASN A 178 -1.76 9.30 -9.31
CA ASN A 178 -1.92 9.09 -10.75
C ASN A 178 -3.00 10.00 -11.34
N PHE A 179 -4.17 10.08 -10.69
CA PHE A 179 -5.28 10.93 -11.16
C PHE A 179 -4.87 12.40 -11.30
N TYR A 180 -4.10 12.90 -10.34
CA TYR A 180 -3.61 14.28 -10.35
C TYR A 180 -2.29 14.48 -11.15
N GLY A 181 -1.69 13.40 -11.68
CA GLY A 181 -0.42 13.48 -12.43
C GLY A 181 0.77 13.96 -11.59
N ILE A 182 0.79 13.58 -10.28
CA ILE A 182 1.79 14.03 -9.31
C ILE A 182 2.60 12.88 -8.69
N ALA A 183 2.53 11.66 -9.27
CA ALA A 183 3.23 10.49 -8.72
C ALA A 183 4.74 10.71 -8.64
N GLU A 184 5.37 11.27 -9.68
CA GLU A 184 6.79 11.57 -9.73
C GLU A 184 7.22 12.70 -8.76
N LYS A 185 6.24 13.45 -8.22
CA LYS A 185 6.48 14.57 -7.30
C LYS A 185 6.40 14.17 -5.83
N LEU A 186 6.17 12.90 -5.52
CA LEU A 186 6.11 12.41 -4.13
C LEU A 186 7.46 12.65 -3.43
N GLN A 187 7.45 13.33 -2.28
CA GLN A 187 8.64 13.74 -1.55
C GLN A 187 8.75 13.12 -0.15
N VAL A 188 7.67 12.56 0.37
CA VAL A 188 7.61 11.97 1.71
C VAL A 188 6.61 10.82 1.76
N GLY A 189 6.94 9.80 2.54
CA GLY A 189 6.12 8.61 2.68
C GLY A 189 6.21 7.66 1.49
N GLN A 190 5.29 6.72 1.45
CA GLN A 190 5.23 5.70 0.41
C GLN A 190 3.89 5.69 -0.33
N VAL A 191 3.94 5.29 -1.60
CA VAL A 191 2.72 5.04 -2.37
C VAL A 191 1.99 3.83 -1.79
N SER A 192 0.69 3.96 -1.56
CA SER A 192 -0.16 2.89 -1.06
C SER A 192 -1.40 2.70 -1.93
N ASN A 193 -2.12 1.62 -1.71
CA ASN A 193 -3.37 1.32 -2.40
C ASN A 193 -4.56 1.37 -1.42
N MET A 194 -5.78 1.41 -1.95
CA MET A 194 -6.99 1.55 -1.13
C MET A 194 -7.22 0.34 -0.22
N TYR A 195 -6.76 -0.85 -0.58
CA TYR A 195 -6.87 -2.02 0.29
C TYR A 195 -6.00 -1.85 1.55
N ASP A 196 -4.73 -1.48 1.39
CA ASP A 196 -3.81 -1.23 2.51
C ASP A 196 -4.27 -0.05 3.38
N ILE A 197 -4.77 1.01 2.75
CA ILE A 197 -5.35 2.17 3.44
C ILE A 197 -6.54 1.74 4.31
N ALA A 198 -7.49 1.00 3.73
CA ALA A 198 -8.66 0.52 4.45
C ALA A 198 -8.29 -0.44 5.58
N GLN A 199 -7.35 -1.36 5.33
CA GLN A 199 -6.88 -2.29 6.34
C GLN A 199 -6.20 -1.55 7.50
N THR A 200 -5.30 -0.60 7.21
CA THR A 200 -4.63 0.21 8.24
C THR A 200 -5.63 0.97 9.10
N MET A 201 -6.68 1.56 8.50
CA MET A 201 -7.73 2.22 9.25
C MET A 201 -8.54 1.26 10.12
N ALA A 202 -8.81 0.04 9.63
CA ALA A 202 -9.57 -0.97 10.36
C ALA A 202 -8.79 -1.55 11.56
N ASP A 203 -7.46 -1.67 11.41
CA ASP A 203 -6.56 -2.20 12.44
C ASP A 203 -6.20 -1.16 13.51
N SER A 204 -6.52 0.12 13.27
CA SER A 204 -6.21 1.21 14.20
C SER A 204 -7.17 1.26 15.38
N GLY A 205 -6.64 1.51 16.57
CA GLY A 205 -7.44 1.76 17.79
C GLY A 205 -8.20 3.08 17.71
N LEU A 206 -7.57 4.11 17.09
CA LEU A 206 -8.15 5.44 16.90
C LEU A 206 -7.87 5.95 15.49
N VAL A 207 -8.92 6.40 14.79
CA VAL A 207 -8.80 7.07 13.48
C VAL A 207 -9.27 8.52 13.63
N ILE A 208 -8.37 9.47 13.32
CA ILE A 208 -8.63 10.91 13.39
C ILE A 208 -8.71 11.47 11.96
N ARG A 209 -9.74 12.27 11.70
CA ARG A 209 -9.90 13.03 10.46
C ARG A 209 -10.06 14.51 10.80
N PRO A 210 -9.06 15.34 10.50
CA PRO A 210 -9.10 16.78 10.76
C PRO A 210 -10.03 17.53 9.80
#